data_08499b2b1cf8a7a443758d64e87eab9a
#
_entry.id   08499b2b1cf8a7a443758d64e87eab9a
#
_cell.length_a   1.000
_cell.length_b   1.000
_cell.length_c   1.000
_cell.angle_alpha   90.00
_cell.angle_beta   90.00
_cell.angle_gamma   90.00
#
_symmetry.space_group_name_H-M   'P 1'
#
loop_
_entity.id
_entity.type
_entity.pdbx_description
1 polymer ?
#
loop_
_entity_poly.entity_id
_entity_poly.type
_entity_poly.pdbx_seq_one_letter_code
_entity_poly.pdbx_strand_id
1 'polypeptide(L)'
;MNSHKQILFVKPPDRFLENEFVYQQLGPHYLQSFLAEHGVPSDLAIFYQTEEARTERCANPERPLLLEDLKTLLIRSDGTSSDELFDEKIFLDYEVIAMSVMTPQASDAYLLNKKIKELHPRITSVIGGSHPRYYQKQV
;
A
#
# COMPACT_ATOMS: atom_id res chain seq x y z
N MET A 1 8.58 20.48 -18.56
CA MET A 1 8.46 19.15 -18.06
C MET A 1 7.43 19.07 -16.96
N ASN A 2 6.47 18.26 -17.16
CA ASN A 2 5.33 18.21 -16.27
C ASN A 2 5.65 17.50 -14.97
N SER A 3 5.70 18.25 -13.90
CA SER A 3 5.63 17.70 -12.58
C SER A 3 4.18 17.23 -12.32
N HIS A 4 3.75 16.16 -12.97
CA HIS A 4 2.49 15.57 -12.60
C HIS A 4 2.65 14.96 -11.22
N LYS A 5 1.87 15.47 -10.28
CA LYS A 5 1.74 14.83 -8.99
C LYS A 5 1.13 13.46 -9.20
N GLN A 6 1.94 12.43 -9.11
CA GLN A 6 1.45 11.08 -9.24
C GLN A 6 0.99 10.57 -7.88
N ILE A 7 -0.13 9.88 -7.93
CA ILE A 7 -0.76 9.29 -6.76
C ILE A 7 -0.53 7.78 -6.82
N LEU A 8 -0.02 7.23 -5.75
CA LEU A 8 0.07 5.79 -5.56
C LEU A 8 -0.96 5.36 -4.52
N PHE A 9 -1.96 4.60 -4.95
CA PHE A 9 -2.83 3.89 -4.02
C PHE A 9 -2.09 2.69 -3.48
N VAL A 10 -2.17 2.47 -2.18
CA VAL A 10 -1.45 1.40 -1.49
C VAL A 10 -2.43 0.51 -0.76
N LYS A 11 -2.39 -0.79 -1.08
CA LYS A 11 -2.99 -1.81 -0.24
C LYS A 11 -1.90 -2.35 0.67
N PRO A 12 -1.99 -2.12 2.00
CA PRO A 12 -1.02 -2.68 2.93
C PRO A 12 -1.19 -4.20 3.04
N PRO A 13 -0.16 -4.91 3.50
CA PRO A 13 -0.25 -6.35 3.68
C PRO A 13 -1.26 -6.72 4.76
N ASP A 14 -1.90 -7.87 4.62
CA ASP A 14 -2.80 -8.43 5.60
C ASP A 14 -2.25 -9.77 6.10
N ARG A 15 -1.65 -9.74 7.27
CA ARG A 15 -0.98 -10.89 7.87
C ARG A 15 -1.93 -12.02 8.27
N PHE A 16 -3.22 -11.73 8.35
CA PHE A 16 -4.23 -12.70 8.80
C PHE A 16 -4.87 -13.46 7.64
N LEU A 17 -4.61 -13.06 6.39
CA LEU A 17 -5.12 -13.74 5.22
C LEU A 17 -4.10 -14.74 4.70
N GLU A 18 -4.51 -15.95 4.48
CA GLU A 18 -3.71 -16.98 3.82
C GLU A 18 -3.42 -16.60 2.37
N ASN A 19 -4.42 -16.03 1.71
CA ASN A 19 -4.28 -15.47 0.37
C ASN A 19 -4.72 -14.01 0.39
N GLU A 20 -3.75 -13.10 0.28
CA GLU A 20 -4.01 -11.66 0.32
C GLU A 20 -4.75 -11.12 -0.91
N PHE A 21 -4.93 -11.95 -1.93
CA PHE A 21 -5.66 -11.58 -3.15
C PHE A 21 -7.11 -12.09 -3.19
N VAL A 22 -7.59 -12.66 -2.09
CA VAL A 22 -8.98 -13.17 -1.98
C VAL A 22 -10.02 -12.09 -2.24
N TYR A 23 -9.75 -10.86 -1.77
CA TYR A 23 -10.65 -9.73 -1.95
C TYR A 23 -10.16 -8.81 -3.06
N GLN A 24 -11.07 -8.42 -3.94
CA GLN A 24 -10.78 -7.43 -4.96
C GLN A 24 -10.61 -6.05 -4.34
N GLN A 25 -9.70 -5.27 -4.90
CA GLN A 25 -9.43 -3.90 -4.46
C GLN A 25 -10.39 -2.92 -5.18
N LEU A 26 -11.70 -3.08 -4.97
CA LEU A 26 -12.71 -2.28 -5.68
C LEU A 26 -12.61 -0.79 -5.38
N GLY A 27 -12.39 -0.42 -4.13
CA GLY A 27 -12.26 0.98 -3.74
C GLY A 27 -11.14 1.71 -4.49
N PRO A 28 -9.89 1.24 -4.38
CA PRO A 28 -8.78 1.83 -5.15
C PRO A 28 -9.00 1.83 -6.65
N HIS A 29 -9.51 0.75 -7.23
CA HIS A 29 -9.78 0.70 -8.68
C HIS A 29 -10.85 1.71 -9.10
N TYR A 30 -11.89 1.88 -8.31
CA TYR A 30 -12.92 2.89 -8.56
C TYR A 30 -12.31 4.30 -8.55
N LEU A 31 -11.48 4.59 -7.55
CA LEU A 31 -10.81 5.89 -7.41
C LEU A 31 -9.84 6.14 -8.56
N GLN A 32 -9.10 5.12 -9.01
CA GLN A 32 -8.22 5.24 -10.17
C GLN A 32 -9.00 5.60 -11.43
N SER A 33 -10.13 4.95 -11.66
CA SER A 33 -11.00 5.22 -12.81
C SER A 33 -11.57 6.63 -12.77
N PHE A 34 -12.04 7.07 -11.60
CA PHE A 34 -12.56 8.42 -11.38
C PHE A 34 -11.50 9.48 -11.68
N LEU A 35 -10.30 9.29 -11.14
CA LEU A 35 -9.19 10.22 -11.36
C LEU A 35 -8.76 10.25 -12.83
N ALA A 36 -8.74 9.11 -13.50
CA ALA A 36 -8.39 9.03 -14.92
C ALA A 36 -9.37 9.82 -15.79
N GLU A 37 -10.66 9.78 -15.47
CA GLU A 37 -11.68 10.59 -16.16
C GLU A 37 -11.42 12.09 -15.99
N HIS A 38 -10.73 12.49 -14.95
CA HIS A 38 -10.37 13.89 -14.68
C HIS A 38 -8.93 14.23 -15.07
N GLY A 39 -8.28 13.36 -15.85
CA GLY A 39 -6.91 13.60 -16.32
C GLY A 39 -5.82 13.41 -15.27
N VAL A 40 -6.10 12.72 -14.18
CA VAL A 40 -5.14 12.47 -13.10
C VAL A 40 -4.73 10.99 -13.12
N PRO A 41 -3.51 10.66 -13.61
CA PRO A 41 -3.03 9.29 -13.56
C PRO A 41 -2.71 8.86 -12.14
N SER A 42 -2.96 7.60 -11.85
CA SER A 42 -2.63 6.97 -10.56
C SER A 42 -2.28 5.51 -10.77
N ASP A 43 -1.47 4.98 -9.88
CA ASP A 43 -1.08 3.59 -9.87
C ASP A 43 -1.54 2.93 -8.57
N LEU A 44 -1.65 1.61 -8.55
CA LEU A 44 -2.00 0.83 -7.37
C LEU A 44 -0.86 -0.13 -7.04
N ALA A 45 -0.33 -0.04 -5.83
CA ALA A 45 0.63 -0.99 -5.30
C ALA A 45 -0.07 -1.88 -4.27
N ILE A 46 -0.06 -3.17 -4.51
CA ILE A 46 -0.51 -4.18 -3.56
C ILE A 46 0.73 -4.77 -2.92
N PHE A 47 0.96 -4.45 -1.65
CA PHE A 47 2.04 -5.04 -0.87
C PHE A 47 1.54 -6.30 -0.19
N TYR A 48 2.28 -7.37 -0.32
CA TYR A 48 1.94 -8.65 0.28
C TYR A 48 3.19 -9.36 0.77
N GLN A 49 3.01 -10.25 1.73
CA GLN A 49 4.11 -10.96 2.33
C GLN A 49 4.65 -12.03 1.38
N THR A 50 5.97 -12.24 1.39
CA THR A 50 6.55 -13.44 0.82
C THR A 50 6.02 -14.66 1.57
N GLU A 51 6.03 -15.80 0.91
CA GLU A 51 5.57 -17.05 1.52
C GLU A 51 6.38 -17.40 2.77
N GLU A 52 7.68 -17.20 2.72
CA GLU A 52 8.59 -17.42 3.84
C GLU A 52 8.25 -16.53 5.02
N ALA A 53 8.08 -15.23 4.77
CA ALA A 53 7.73 -14.26 5.83
C ALA A 53 6.36 -14.58 6.44
N ARG A 54 5.39 -14.97 5.64
CA ARG A 54 4.07 -15.35 6.12
C ARG A 54 4.16 -16.56 7.04
N THR A 55 4.93 -17.57 6.66
CA THR A 55 5.12 -18.78 7.46
C THR A 55 5.80 -18.44 8.79
N GLU A 56 6.84 -17.64 8.78
CA GLU A 56 7.53 -17.21 9.99
C GLU A 56 6.62 -16.39 10.92
N ARG A 57 5.82 -15.50 10.36
CA ARG A 57 4.91 -14.66 11.15
C ARG A 57 3.73 -15.44 11.70
N CYS A 58 3.29 -16.50 11.01
CA CYS A 58 2.29 -17.42 11.56
C CYS A 58 2.85 -18.20 12.76
N ALA A 59 4.10 -18.61 12.70
CA ALA A 59 4.77 -19.29 13.80
C ALA A 59 5.08 -18.36 14.97
N ASN A 60 5.33 -17.07 14.69
CA ASN A 60 5.61 -16.04 15.68
C ASN A 60 4.81 -14.77 15.38
N PRO A 61 3.55 -14.67 15.87
CA PRO A 61 2.67 -13.54 15.55
C PRO A 61 3.18 -12.19 16.05
N GLU A 62 4.11 -12.16 16.99
CA GLU A 62 4.70 -10.91 17.50
C GLU A 62 5.83 -10.39 16.62
N ARG A 63 6.32 -11.17 15.67
CA ARG A 63 7.36 -10.74 14.76
C ARG A 63 6.87 -9.54 13.93
N PRO A 64 7.57 -8.38 14.00
CA PRO A 64 7.16 -7.21 13.24
C PRO A 64 7.35 -7.41 11.74
N LEU A 65 6.63 -6.65 10.94
CA LEU A 65 6.82 -6.60 9.50
C LEU A 65 8.18 -5.96 9.19
N LEU A 66 8.96 -6.61 8.35
CA LEU A 66 10.19 -6.06 7.79
C LEU A 66 9.95 -5.74 6.31
N LEU A 67 10.60 -4.70 5.78
CA LEU A 67 10.44 -4.34 4.37
C LEU A 67 10.88 -5.46 3.44
N GLU A 68 11.90 -6.23 3.81
CA GLU A 68 12.38 -7.39 3.07
C GLU A 68 11.38 -8.56 3.03
N ASP A 69 10.35 -8.53 3.88
CA ASP A 69 9.28 -9.53 3.88
C ASP A 69 8.25 -9.31 2.77
N LEU A 70 8.34 -8.20 2.05
CA LEU A 70 7.29 -7.76 1.14
C LEU A 70 7.64 -8.01 -0.32
N LYS A 71 6.60 -8.29 -1.07
CA LYS A 71 6.54 -8.20 -2.53
C LYS A 71 5.55 -7.11 -2.92
N THR A 72 5.72 -6.57 -4.10
CA THR A 72 4.85 -5.52 -4.64
C THR A 72 4.28 -5.96 -5.97
N LEU A 73 2.96 -6.03 -6.04
CA LEU A 73 2.25 -6.07 -7.30
C LEU A 73 1.85 -4.63 -7.65
N LEU A 74 2.49 -4.08 -8.65
CA LEU A 74 2.20 -2.72 -9.12
C LEU A 74 1.32 -2.79 -10.35
N ILE A 75 0.16 -2.16 -10.27
CA ILE A 75 -0.79 -2.04 -11.38
C ILE A 75 -0.82 -0.58 -11.80
N ARG A 76 -0.31 -0.30 -13.00
CA ARG A 76 -0.19 1.06 -13.53
C ARG A 76 -1.48 1.51 -14.20
N SER A 77 -1.61 2.83 -14.33
CA SER A 77 -2.77 3.47 -14.97
C SER A 77 -2.98 3.05 -16.43
N ASP A 78 -1.94 2.63 -17.12
CA ASP A 78 -2.02 2.14 -18.50
C ASP A 78 -2.43 0.66 -18.61
N GLY A 79 -2.68 0.00 -17.47
CA GLY A 79 -3.06 -1.42 -17.40
C GLY A 79 -1.90 -2.40 -17.32
N THR A 80 -0.66 -1.93 -17.45
CA THR A 80 0.50 -2.81 -17.25
C THR A 80 0.72 -3.11 -15.78
N SER A 81 1.33 -4.25 -15.48
CA SER A 81 1.62 -4.65 -14.11
C SER A 81 3.00 -5.29 -14.00
N SER A 82 3.54 -5.24 -12.79
CA SER A 82 4.78 -5.92 -12.44
C SER A 82 4.68 -6.48 -11.02
N ASP A 83 5.34 -7.61 -10.77
CA ASP A 83 5.34 -8.27 -9.47
C ASP A 83 6.80 -8.54 -9.10
N GLU A 84 7.30 -7.81 -8.11
CA GLU A 84 8.71 -7.81 -7.74
C GLU A 84 8.86 -7.77 -6.22
N LEU A 85 10.07 -8.07 -5.76
CA LEU A 85 10.43 -7.81 -4.37
C LEU A 85 10.30 -6.32 -4.07
N PHE A 86 9.96 -6.00 -2.82
CA PHE A 86 9.82 -4.61 -2.39
C PHE A 86 11.11 -3.84 -2.64
N ASP A 87 10.97 -2.69 -3.29
CA ASP A 87 12.05 -1.73 -3.47
C ASP A 87 11.54 -0.34 -3.05
N GLU A 88 12.22 0.26 -2.09
CA GLU A 88 11.86 1.57 -1.57
C GLU A 88 11.86 2.67 -2.63
N LYS A 89 12.60 2.47 -3.72
CA LYS A 89 12.68 3.42 -4.83
C LYS A 89 11.35 3.61 -5.55
N ILE A 90 10.38 2.70 -5.37
CA ILE A 90 9.06 2.85 -5.97
C ILE A 90 8.43 4.19 -5.58
N PHE A 91 8.67 4.66 -4.35
CA PHE A 91 8.06 5.90 -3.85
C PHE A 91 8.66 7.17 -4.43
N LEU A 92 9.81 7.09 -5.10
CA LEU A 92 10.44 8.26 -5.71
C LEU A 92 9.63 8.87 -6.85
N ASP A 93 8.76 8.06 -7.48
CA ASP A 93 7.95 8.50 -8.60
C ASP A 93 6.62 9.14 -8.18
N TYR A 94 6.33 9.16 -6.87
CA TYR A 94 5.04 9.60 -6.36
C TYR A 94 5.20 10.71 -5.33
N GLU A 95 4.28 11.66 -5.36
CA GLU A 95 4.20 12.72 -4.35
C GLU A 95 3.16 12.43 -3.28
N VAL A 96 2.17 11.60 -3.61
CA VAL A 96 1.08 11.24 -2.71
C VAL A 96 0.94 9.73 -2.66
N ILE A 97 0.88 9.19 -1.46
CA ILE A 97 0.43 7.82 -1.23
C ILE A 97 -0.91 7.85 -0.51
N ALA A 98 -1.84 7.01 -0.96
CA ALA A 98 -3.17 6.89 -0.38
C ALA A 98 -3.42 5.43 0.01
N MET A 99 -3.54 5.20 1.30
CA MET A 99 -3.67 3.86 1.87
C MET A 99 -5.08 3.62 2.38
N SER A 100 -5.69 2.52 1.94
CA SER A 100 -6.97 2.08 2.49
C SER A 100 -6.72 1.02 3.54
N VAL A 101 -7.12 1.28 4.78
CA VAL A 101 -6.75 0.47 5.95
C VAL A 101 -7.99 -0.08 6.64
N MET A 102 -8.04 -1.40 6.77
CA MET A 102 -8.97 -2.10 7.66
C MET A 102 -8.27 -2.44 8.97
N THR A 103 -9.05 -2.67 10.03
CA THR A 103 -8.49 -2.92 11.37
C THR A 103 -7.45 -4.04 11.40
N PRO A 104 -7.62 -5.20 10.72
CA PRO A 104 -6.58 -6.23 10.71
C PRO A 104 -5.27 -5.81 10.09
N GLN A 105 -5.28 -4.79 9.23
CA GLN A 105 -4.09 -4.30 8.53
C GLN A 105 -3.39 -3.15 9.29
N ALA A 106 -4.03 -2.61 10.33
CA ALA A 106 -3.64 -1.31 10.88
C ALA A 106 -2.20 -1.26 11.37
N SER A 107 -1.75 -2.24 12.13
CA SER A 107 -0.39 -2.21 12.68
C SER A 107 0.69 -2.24 11.59
N ASP A 108 0.52 -3.09 10.59
CA ASP A 108 1.45 -3.18 9.46
C ASP A 108 1.37 -1.93 8.57
N ALA A 109 0.16 -1.41 8.36
CA ALA A 109 -0.06 -0.20 7.56
C ALA A 109 0.64 1.02 8.19
N TYR A 110 0.49 1.21 9.48
CA TYR A 110 1.11 2.34 10.18
C TYR A 110 2.63 2.20 10.25
N LEU A 111 3.13 0.99 10.45
CA LEU A 111 4.57 0.73 10.40
C LEU A 111 5.13 1.03 9.00
N LEU A 112 4.45 0.58 7.96
CA LEU A 112 4.84 0.85 6.58
C LEU A 112 4.82 2.36 6.30
N ASN A 113 3.76 3.05 6.70
CA ASN A 113 3.65 4.50 6.55
C ASN A 113 4.79 5.23 7.25
N LYS A 114 5.12 4.84 8.47
CA LYS A 114 6.23 5.42 9.22
C LYS A 114 7.55 5.24 8.47
N LYS A 115 7.83 4.05 7.97
CA LYS A 115 9.04 3.77 7.20
C LYS A 115 9.11 4.57 5.91
N ILE A 116 8.00 4.69 5.20
CA ILE A 116 7.91 5.52 3.99
C ILE A 116 8.23 6.98 4.31
N LYS A 117 7.66 7.52 5.38
CA LYS A 117 7.90 8.91 5.79
C LYS A 117 9.35 9.14 6.24
N GLU A 118 9.99 8.16 6.83
CA GLU A 118 11.41 8.24 7.19
C GLU A 118 12.31 8.29 5.95
N LEU A 119 11.98 7.50 4.92
CA LEU A 119 12.74 7.44 3.67
C LEU A 119 12.45 8.64 2.76
N HIS A 120 11.21 9.10 2.74
CA HIS A 120 10.73 10.17 1.87
C HIS A 120 9.91 11.19 2.67
N PRO A 121 10.58 12.07 3.46
CA PRO A 121 9.86 12.97 4.37
C PRO A 121 8.87 13.92 3.70
N ARG A 122 9.06 14.20 2.41
CA ARG A 122 8.21 15.15 1.66
C ARG A 122 6.97 14.49 1.05
N ILE A 123 6.88 13.17 1.07
CA ILE A 123 5.72 12.50 0.50
C ILE A 123 4.48 12.81 1.35
N THR A 124 3.38 13.09 0.68
CA THR A 124 2.09 13.28 1.36
C THR A 124 1.42 11.92 1.53
N SER A 125 1.03 11.61 2.75
CA SER A 125 0.40 10.36 3.09
C SER A 125 -1.05 10.59 3.48
N VAL A 126 -1.96 9.88 2.81
CA VAL A 126 -3.40 9.91 3.10
C VAL A 126 -3.82 8.50 3.53
N ILE A 127 -4.46 8.41 4.68
CA ILE A 127 -4.96 7.14 5.20
C ILE A 127 -6.47 7.20 5.28
N GLY A 128 -7.13 6.28 4.59
CA GLY A 128 -8.57 6.15 4.57
C GLY A 128 -9.00 4.72 4.86
N GLY A 129 -10.27 4.43 4.65
CA GLY A 129 -10.85 3.13 4.91
C GLY A 129 -11.57 3.06 6.25
N SER A 130 -11.94 1.84 6.67
CA SER A 130 -12.76 1.65 7.87
C SER A 130 -12.01 1.92 9.17
N HIS A 131 -10.73 1.55 9.26
CA HIS A 131 -9.99 1.69 10.51
C HIS A 131 -9.84 3.15 10.96
N PRO A 132 -9.29 4.08 10.14
CA PRO A 132 -9.18 5.48 10.58
C PRO A 132 -10.53 6.15 10.80
N ARG A 133 -11.58 5.70 10.13
CA ARG A 133 -12.93 6.22 10.36
C ARG A 133 -13.40 5.99 11.80
N TYR A 134 -13.10 4.83 12.36
CA TYR A 134 -13.53 4.47 13.72
C TYR A 134 -12.49 4.76 14.80
N TYR A 135 -11.23 4.90 14.42
CA TYR A 135 -10.10 5.03 15.34
C TYR A 135 -9.23 6.25 15.00
N GLN A 136 -9.88 7.39 14.74
CA GLN A 136 -9.20 8.61 14.28
C GLN A 136 -8.05 9.06 15.17
N LYS A 137 -8.15 8.82 16.48
CA LYS A 137 -7.10 9.22 17.42
C LYS A 137 -5.81 8.41 17.30
N GLN A 138 -5.84 7.28 16.57
CA GLN A 138 -4.68 6.43 16.34
C GLN A 138 -3.91 6.80 15.07
N VAL A 139 -4.47 7.64 14.25
CA VAL A 139 -3.92 8.00 12.93
C VAL A 139 -2.93 9.17 13.01
#